data_7d528a27eb672ed68db7e2518a2d4339
#
_entry.id   7d528a27eb672ed68db7e2518a2d4339
#
_cell.length_a   1.000
_cell.length_b   1.000
_cell.length_c   1.000
_cell.angle_alpha   90.00
_cell.angle_beta   90.00
_cell.angle_gamma   90.00
#
_symmetry.space_group_name_H-M   'P 1'
#
loop_
_entity.id
_entity.type
_entity.pdbx_description
1 polymer ?
#
loop_
_entity_poly.entity_id
_entity_poly.type
_entity_poly.pdbx_seq_one_letter_code
_entity_poly.pdbx_strand_id
1 'polypeptide(L)'
;MNKFVLRQSLLLLLTATIWGVAFVAQSVGMDYVGPFTFNAVRCLIGGVVLLPCIAILNKFNRKNGVECMEDETGKEVKSSPQSQKTLVIGGIACGVLLCVASNLQQFGIMYTSVGKAGFITAMYIVIVPVLGIFLRKKVGAKIWCGVGIAVVGLYLLCMTESGFSIQKGDLLLMLCALVFSMHILVIDYFSPKVDGVKMSCIQFFTCGILSGVGMFLTEHPQMSDILAAWMPILYAGVMSCGVAYTLQIVGQKGLNPAVASV
;
A
#
# COMPACT_ATOMS: atom_id res chain seq x y z
N MET A 1 6.78 -18.93 -19.03
CA MET A 1 6.08 -18.10 -18.02
C MET A 1 4.81 -17.57 -18.68
N ASN A 2 3.65 -17.68 -18.04
CA ASN A 2 2.39 -17.20 -18.61
C ASN A 2 2.46 -15.67 -18.79
N LYS A 3 2.06 -15.13 -19.98
CA LYS A 3 2.08 -13.69 -20.27
C LYS A 3 1.34 -12.87 -19.22
N PHE A 4 0.27 -13.43 -18.64
CA PHE A 4 -0.48 -12.80 -17.55
C PHE A 4 0.40 -12.62 -16.29
N VAL A 5 1.04 -13.68 -15.82
CA VAL A 5 1.90 -13.63 -14.62
C VAL A 5 3.06 -12.66 -14.83
N LEU A 6 3.68 -12.66 -16.02
CA LEU A 6 4.75 -11.71 -16.36
C LEU A 6 4.29 -10.25 -16.26
N ARG A 7 3.12 -9.94 -16.85
CA ARG A 7 2.54 -8.59 -16.78
C ARG A 7 2.29 -8.15 -15.35
N GLN A 8 1.67 -9.02 -14.54
CA GLN A 8 1.37 -8.71 -13.13
C GLN A 8 2.67 -8.51 -12.33
N SER A 9 3.68 -9.35 -12.53
CA SER A 9 4.98 -9.20 -11.86
C SER A 9 5.67 -7.88 -12.24
N LEU A 10 5.59 -7.46 -13.51
CA LEU A 10 6.15 -6.17 -13.95
C LEU A 10 5.44 -4.97 -13.31
N LEU A 11 4.11 -5.05 -13.17
CA LEU A 11 3.34 -4.01 -12.46
C LEU A 11 3.74 -3.91 -10.99
N LEU A 12 3.92 -5.06 -10.31
CA LEU A 12 4.36 -5.10 -8.92
C LEU A 12 5.80 -4.63 -8.75
N LEU A 13 6.70 -4.96 -9.68
CA LEU A 13 8.08 -4.45 -9.67
C LEU A 13 8.11 -2.93 -9.83
N LEU A 14 7.31 -2.37 -10.73
CA LEU A 14 7.16 -0.93 -10.87
C LEU A 14 6.62 -0.28 -9.58
N THR A 15 5.63 -0.91 -8.95
CA THR A 15 5.09 -0.50 -7.65
C THR A 15 6.19 -0.45 -6.59
N ALA A 16 6.99 -1.52 -6.47
CA ALA A 16 8.09 -1.60 -5.51
C ALA A 16 9.15 -0.51 -5.75
N THR A 17 9.46 -0.21 -7.01
CA THR A 17 10.39 0.86 -7.39
C THR A 17 9.87 2.23 -6.94
N ILE A 18 8.59 2.53 -7.19
CA ILE A 18 7.97 3.79 -6.77
C ILE A 18 7.98 3.90 -5.24
N TRP A 19 7.70 2.82 -4.52
CA TRP A 19 7.72 2.82 -3.06
C TRP A 19 9.12 2.94 -2.48
N GLY A 20 10.13 2.35 -3.13
CA GLY A 20 11.53 2.55 -2.73
C GLY A 20 11.90 4.04 -2.69
N VAL A 21 11.57 4.79 -3.74
CA VAL A 21 11.76 6.25 -3.78
C VAL A 21 10.87 6.97 -2.77
N ALA A 22 9.65 6.45 -2.52
CA ALA A 22 8.73 7.07 -1.56
C ALA A 22 9.27 7.04 -0.11
N PHE A 23 10.10 6.06 0.27
CA PHE A 23 10.76 6.06 1.59
C PHE A 23 11.66 7.28 1.77
N VAL A 24 12.40 7.68 0.73
CA VAL A 24 13.21 8.89 0.75
C VAL A 24 12.32 10.13 0.89
N ALA A 25 11.27 10.22 0.08
CA ALA A 25 10.32 11.34 0.17
C ALA A 25 9.65 11.42 1.55
N GLN A 26 9.28 10.29 2.15
CA GLN A 26 8.71 10.22 3.49
C GLN A 26 9.71 10.70 4.56
N SER A 27 10.97 10.32 4.45
CA SER A 27 12.01 10.77 5.39
C SER A 27 12.24 12.28 5.28
N VAL A 28 12.42 12.80 4.07
CA VAL A 28 12.57 14.25 3.83
C VAL A 28 11.35 15.03 4.30
N GLY A 29 10.15 14.47 4.14
CA GLY A 29 8.92 15.11 4.60
C GLY A 29 8.87 15.34 6.11
N MET A 30 9.53 14.48 6.89
CA MET A 30 9.58 14.60 8.36
C MET A 30 10.45 15.77 8.85
N ASP A 31 11.27 16.36 7.99
CA ASP A 31 12.03 17.57 8.32
C ASP A 31 11.13 18.81 8.37
N TYR A 32 9.92 18.74 7.80
CA TYR A 32 9.01 19.87 7.65
C TYR A 32 7.71 19.72 8.43
N VAL A 33 7.12 18.53 8.42
CA VAL A 33 5.77 18.27 8.98
C VAL A 33 5.74 16.98 9.80
N GLY A 34 4.80 16.90 10.74
CA GLY A 34 4.61 15.70 11.55
C GLY A 34 4.03 14.51 10.76
N PRO A 35 4.13 13.29 11.32
CA PRO A 35 3.69 12.05 10.70
C PRO A 35 2.23 12.04 10.27
N PHE A 36 1.33 12.51 11.12
CA PHE A 36 -0.10 12.55 10.82
C PHE A 36 -0.42 13.58 9.73
N THR A 37 0.23 14.76 9.77
CA THR A 37 0.08 15.79 8.74
C THR A 37 0.53 15.27 7.38
N PHE A 38 1.72 14.67 7.31
CA PHE A 38 2.23 14.11 6.07
C PHE A 38 1.29 13.04 5.50
N ASN A 39 0.84 12.10 6.35
CA ASN A 39 -0.06 11.03 5.92
C ASN A 39 -1.45 11.54 5.52
N ALA A 40 -2.00 12.50 6.27
CA ALA A 40 -3.29 13.09 5.93
C ALA A 40 -3.25 13.75 4.54
N VAL A 41 -2.29 14.63 4.32
CA VAL A 41 -2.21 15.41 3.07
C VAL A 41 -1.90 14.50 1.87
N ARG A 42 -0.89 13.59 1.96
CA ARG A 42 -0.56 12.69 0.86
C ARG A 42 -1.70 11.75 0.48
N CYS A 43 -2.43 11.22 1.48
CA CYS A 43 -3.55 10.32 1.22
C CYS A 43 -4.75 11.06 0.61
N LEU A 44 -5.07 12.26 1.07
CA LEU A 44 -6.11 13.09 0.44
C LEU A 44 -5.76 13.44 -1.01
N ILE A 45 -4.51 13.82 -1.29
CA ILE A 45 -4.03 14.05 -2.66
C ILE A 45 -4.19 12.76 -3.50
N GLY A 46 -3.76 11.61 -2.96
CA GLY A 46 -3.91 10.32 -3.64
C GLY A 46 -5.36 9.98 -3.96
N GLY A 47 -6.28 10.19 -3.02
CA GLY A 47 -7.71 10.02 -3.22
C GLY A 47 -8.25 10.94 -4.31
N VAL A 48 -7.90 12.23 -4.29
CA VAL A 48 -8.32 13.23 -5.29
C VAL A 48 -7.79 12.89 -6.68
N VAL A 49 -6.53 12.48 -6.80
CA VAL A 49 -5.92 12.07 -8.09
C VAL A 49 -6.61 10.85 -8.70
N LEU A 50 -7.16 9.96 -7.88
CA LEU A 50 -7.90 8.78 -8.38
C LEU A 50 -9.29 9.12 -8.91
N LEU A 51 -9.93 10.22 -8.49
CA LEU A 51 -11.28 10.59 -8.96
C LEU A 51 -11.35 10.76 -10.50
N PRO A 52 -10.49 11.58 -11.14
CA PRO A 52 -10.47 11.68 -12.59
C PRO A 52 -10.09 10.35 -13.27
N CYS A 53 -9.20 9.55 -12.69
CA CYS A 53 -8.88 8.22 -13.21
C CYS A 53 -10.10 7.31 -13.24
N ILE A 54 -10.90 7.28 -12.16
CA ILE A 54 -12.15 6.52 -12.09
C ILE A 54 -13.15 7.02 -13.14
N ALA A 55 -13.29 8.34 -13.31
CA ALA A 55 -14.19 8.92 -14.30
C ALA A 55 -13.80 8.54 -15.73
N ILE A 56 -12.51 8.59 -16.05
CA ILE A 56 -11.97 8.20 -17.37
C ILE A 56 -12.19 6.70 -17.61
N LEU A 57 -11.86 5.84 -16.64
CA LEU A 57 -12.04 4.39 -16.75
C LEU A 57 -13.51 4.02 -16.92
N ASN A 58 -14.42 4.63 -16.17
CA ASN A 58 -15.85 4.40 -16.31
C ASN A 58 -16.36 4.82 -17.71
N LYS A 59 -15.88 5.96 -18.23
CA LYS A 59 -16.23 6.42 -19.58
C LYS A 59 -15.71 5.47 -20.67
N PHE A 60 -14.50 4.96 -20.49
CA PHE A 60 -13.87 4.03 -21.42
C PHE A 60 -14.57 2.67 -21.42
N ASN A 61 -14.86 2.12 -20.24
CA ASN A 61 -15.59 0.85 -20.09
C ASN A 61 -16.99 0.93 -20.70
N ARG A 62 -17.71 2.04 -20.46
CA ARG A 62 -19.03 2.29 -21.05
C ARG A 62 -18.98 2.38 -22.59
N LYS A 63 -17.91 2.99 -23.14
CA LYS A 63 -17.74 3.11 -24.60
C LYS A 63 -17.44 1.76 -25.25
N ASN A 64 -16.78 0.86 -24.56
CA ASN A 64 -16.39 -0.46 -25.07
C ASN A 64 -17.40 -1.57 -24.74
N GLY A 65 -18.58 -1.24 -24.17
CA GLY A 65 -19.58 -2.21 -23.78
C GLY A 65 -19.19 -3.11 -22.59
N VAL A 66 -18.09 -2.80 -21.91
CA VAL A 66 -17.60 -3.54 -20.75
C VAL A 66 -18.25 -2.97 -19.48
N GLU A 67 -19.58 -3.11 -19.37
CA GLU A 67 -20.31 -2.72 -18.14
C GLU A 67 -20.25 -3.79 -17.04
N CYS A 68 -19.54 -4.88 -17.26
CA CYS A 68 -19.61 -6.04 -16.38
C CYS A 68 -18.22 -6.46 -15.89
N MET A 69 -18.07 -6.58 -14.58
CA MET A 69 -17.03 -7.43 -14.00
C MET A 69 -17.40 -8.87 -14.32
N GLU A 70 -16.59 -9.58 -15.08
CA GLU A 70 -16.68 -11.03 -15.20
C GLU A 70 -16.15 -11.66 -13.91
N ASP A 71 -16.93 -12.54 -13.31
CA ASP A 71 -16.45 -13.42 -12.25
C ASP A 71 -15.52 -14.50 -12.84
N GLU A 72 -14.89 -15.31 -11.98
CA GLU A 72 -14.01 -16.41 -12.40
C GLU A 72 -14.73 -17.45 -13.29
N THR A 73 -16.06 -17.35 -13.46
CA THR A 73 -16.90 -18.24 -14.26
C THR A 73 -17.39 -17.59 -15.55
N GLY A 74 -16.97 -16.34 -15.87
CA GLY A 74 -17.35 -15.62 -17.09
C GLY A 74 -18.79 -15.08 -17.06
N LYS A 75 -19.42 -14.95 -15.89
CA LYS A 75 -20.75 -14.36 -15.76
C LYS A 75 -20.68 -12.87 -15.44
N GLU A 76 -21.48 -12.10 -16.18
CA GLU A 76 -21.66 -10.65 -15.98
C GLU A 76 -22.15 -10.34 -14.55
N VAL A 77 -21.32 -9.72 -13.74
CA VAL A 77 -21.72 -9.18 -12.43
C VAL A 77 -22.19 -7.75 -12.62
N LYS A 78 -23.48 -7.55 -12.87
CA LYS A 78 -24.09 -6.21 -12.77
C LYS A 78 -23.79 -5.64 -11.38
N SER A 79 -23.50 -4.33 -11.29
CA SER A 79 -23.27 -3.62 -10.03
C SER A 79 -24.55 -3.70 -9.13
N SER A 80 -24.65 -4.80 -8.38
CA SER A 80 -25.74 -5.00 -7.43
C SER A 80 -25.51 -4.10 -6.19
N PRO A 81 -26.56 -3.74 -5.44
CA PRO A 81 -26.43 -3.04 -4.15
C PRO A 81 -25.49 -3.76 -3.18
N GLN A 82 -25.41 -5.08 -3.28
CA GLN A 82 -24.48 -5.92 -2.52
C GLN A 82 -23.02 -5.66 -2.90
N SER A 83 -22.72 -5.44 -4.18
CA SER A 83 -21.36 -5.11 -4.64
C SER A 83 -20.91 -3.73 -4.13
N GLN A 84 -21.79 -2.74 -4.06
CA GLN A 84 -21.47 -1.41 -3.52
C GLN A 84 -21.17 -1.45 -2.01
N LYS A 85 -21.95 -2.19 -1.23
CA LYS A 85 -21.68 -2.39 0.20
C LYS A 85 -20.33 -3.07 0.41
N THR A 86 -20.03 -4.11 -0.36
CA THR A 86 -18.75 -4.82 -0.31
C THR A 86 -17.58 -3.89 -0.67
N LEU A 87 -17.74 -3.02 -1.67
CA LEU A 87 -16.74 -2.02 -2.05
C LEU A 87 -16.46 -1.03 -0.91
N VAL A 88 -17.50 -0.48 -0.29
CA VAL A 88 -17.35 0.49 0.80
C VAL A 88 -16.71 -0.17 2.03
N ILE A 89 -17.20 -1.35 2.43
CA ILE A 89 -16.65 -2.09 3.57
C ILE A 89 -15.17 -2.44 3.30
N GLY A 90 -14.85 -2.96 2.12
CA GLY A 90 -13.47 -3.29 1.73
C GLY A 90 -12.56 -2.07 1.71
N GLY A 91 -13.02 -0.96 1.13
CA GLY A 91 -12.28 0.30 1.10
C GLY A 91 -12.03 0.90 2.48
N ILE A 92 -13.03 0.88 3.38
CA ILE A 92 -12.88 1.35 4.76
C ILE A 92 -11.94 0.42 5.54
N ALA A 93 -12.11 -0.90 5.45
CA ALA A 93 -11.24 -1.85 6.14
C ALA A 93 -9.77 -1.70 5.70
N CYS A 94 -9.52 -1.61 4.38
CA CYS A 94 -8.20 -1.33 3.85
C CYS A 94 -7.69 0.03 4.31
N GLY A 95 -8.54 1.06 4.34
CA GLY A 95 -8.17 2.41 4.76
C GLY A 95 -7.78 2.53 6.22
N VAL A 96 -8.47 1.81 7.12
CA VAL A 96 -8.12 1.74 8.55
C VAL A 96 -6.77 1.06 8.74
N LEU A 97 -6.55 -0.10 8.11
CA LEU A 97 -5.27 -0.81 8.18
C LEU A 97 -4.14 0.03 7.58
N LEU A 98 -4.39 0.69 6.44
CA LEU A 98 -3.44 1.59 5.82
C LEU A 98 -3.10 2.77 6.73
N CYS A 99 -4.08 3.36 7.41
CA CYS A 99 -3.87 4.46 8.35
C CYS A 99 -2.96 4.02 9.50
N VAL A 100 -3.25 2.88 10.13
CA VAL A 100 -2.41 2.35 11.22
C VAL A 100 -1.01 2.05 10.73
N ALA A 101 -0.86 1.30 9.63
CA ALA A 101 0.43 0.90 9.09
C ALA A 101 1.28 2.10 8.67
N SER A 102 0.71 3.05 7.92
CA SER A 102 1.45 4.19 7.40
C SER A 102 1.84 5.20 8.49
N ASN A 103 1.02 5.38 9.53
CA ASN A 103 1.42 6.20 10.67
C ASN A 103 2.51 5.52 11.52
N LEU A 104 2.41 4.21 11.79
CA LEU A 104 3.49 3.45 12.43
C LEU A 104 4.79 3.54 11.63
N GLN A 105 4.72 3.44 10.29
CA GLN A 105 5.87 3.59 9.40
C GLN A 105 6.48 4.98 9.51
N GLN A 106 5.64 6.01 9.47
CA GLN A 106 6.09 7.40 9.48
C GLN A 106 6.75 7.76 10.81
N PHE A 107 6.16 7.35 11.95
CA PHE A 107 6.80 7.47 13.25
C PHE A 107 8.09 6.66 13.34
N GLY A 108 8.13 5.46 12.76
CA GLY A 108 9.33 4.61 12.74
C GLY A 108 10.49 5.26 11.97
N ILE A 109 10.22 5.86 10.83
CA ILE A 109 11.22 6.54 9.98
C ILE A 109 11.92 7.70 10.72
N MET A 110 11.23 8.38 11.65
CA MET A 110 11.84 9.46 12.44
C MET A 110 12.97 8.99 13.36
N TYR A 111 13.03 7.70 13.70
CA TYR A 111 13.96 7.15 14.68
C TYR A 111 14.96 6.15 14.10
N THR A 112 15.01 5.98 12.77
CA THR A 112 15.91 5.03 12.12
C THR A 112 16.30 5.50 10.72
N SER A 113 17.32 4.88 10.11
CA SER A 113 17.72 5.21 8.75
C SER A 113 16.69 4.75 7.72
N VAL A 114 16.62 5.44 6.58
CA VAL A 114 15.71 5.12 5.47
C VAL A 114 15.88 3.68 5.00
N GLY A 115 17.13 3.22 4.85
CA GLY A 115 17.44 1.85 4.45
C GLY A 115 16.92 0.82 5.46
N LYS A 116 17.16 1.05 6.77
CA LYS A 116 16.68 0.17 7.83
C LYS A 116 15.15 0.18 7.93
N ALA A 117 14.52 1.34 7.75
CA ALA A 117 13.07 1.45 7.70
C ALA A 117 12.46 0.64 6.55
N GLY A 118 13.05 0.74 5.36
CA GLY A 118 12.65 -0.06 4.20
C GLY A 118 12.82 -1.55 4.44
N PHE A 119 13.97 -1.97 5.00
CA PHE A 119 14.23 -3.37 5.34
C PHE A 119 13.19 -3.96 6.31
N ILE A 120 13.00 -3.29 7.46
CA ILE A 120 12.09 -3.81 8.49
C ILE A 120 10.65 -3.81 7.97
N THR A 121 10.22 -2.77 7.26
CA THR A 121 8.89 -2.76 6.64
C THR A 121 8.75 -3.92 5.63
N ALA A 122 9.76 -4.17 4.80
CA ALA A 122 9.74 -5.24 3.81
C ALA A 122 9.68 -6.65 4.43
N MET A 123 9.84 -6.80 5.74
CA MET A 123 9.63 -8.08 6.44
C MET A 123 8.19 -8.61 6.29
N TYR A 124 7.23 -7.80 5.81
CA TYR A 124 5.93 -8.32 5.41
C TYR A 124 6.04 -9.44 4.34
N ILE A 125 7.12 -9.48 3.55
CA ILE A 125 7.43 -10.58 2.63
C ILE A 125 7.45 -11.95 3.33
N VAL A 126 7.92 -12.01 4.56
CA VAL A 126 7.94 -13.21 5.39
C VAL A 126 6.59 -13.40 6.10
N ILE A 127 6.03 -12.31 6.63
CA ILE A 127 4.83 -12.35 7.45
C ILE A 127 3.60 -12.76 6.63
N VAL A 128 3.45 -12.26 5.40
CA VAL A 128 2.30 -12.59 4.52
C VAL A 128 2.18 -14.10 4.25
N PRO A 129 3.23 -14.83 3.80
CA PRO A 129 3.16 -16.28 3.64
C PRO A 129 2.82 -17.01 4.95
N VAL A 130 3.42 -16.57 6.08
CA VAL A 130 3.16 -17.18 7.40
C VAL A 130 1.68 -17.01 7.78
N LEU A 131 1.15 -15.80 7.71
CA LEU A 131 -0.28 -15.54 7.96
C LEU A 131 -1.17 -16.28 6.95
N GLY A 132 -0.72 -16.40 5.70
CA GLY A 132 -1.42 -17.15 4.66
C GLY A 132 -1.63 -18.64 5.02
N ILE A 133 -0.66 -19.27 5.69
CA ILE A 133 -0.79 -20.65 6.18
C ILE A 133 -1.93 -20.77 7.20
N PHE A 134 -2.02 -19.83 8.16
CA PHE A 134 -3.12 -19.80 9.12
C PHE A 134 -4.48 -19.60 8.44
N LEU A 135 -4.52 -18.91 7.30
CA LEU A 135 -5.71 -18.77 6.46
C LEU A 135 -5.90 -19.92 5.48
N ARG A 136 -5.21 -21.08 5.69
CA ARG A 136 -5.25 -22.29 4.85
C ARG A 136 -4.86 -22.06 3.39
N LYS A 137 -4.10 -21.01 3.07
CA LYS A 137 -3.56 -20.79 1.74
C LYS A 137 -2.32 -21.67 1.53
N LYS A 138 -2.23 -22.32 0.38
CA LYS A 138 -1.06 -23.15 0.05
C LYS A 138 0.10 -22.25 -0.37
N VAL A 139 1.20 -22.31 0.37
CA VAL A 139 2.45 -21.61 0.07
C VAL A 139 3.46 -22.64 -0.43
N GLY A 140 3.79 -22.57 -1.72
CA GLY A 140 4.72 -23.52 -2.34
C GLY A 140 6.18 -23.28 -1.94
N ALA A 141 7.03 -24.32 -2.02
CA ALA A 141 8.46 -24.21 -1.69
C ALA A 141 9.20 -23.13 -2.50
N LYS A 142 8.80 -22.87 -3.74
CA LYS A 142 9.37 -21.80 -4.58
C LYS A 142 9.21 -20.41 -3.96
N ILE A 143 8.09 -20.16 -3.29
CA ILE A 143 7.83 -18.88 -2.60
C ILE A 143 8.79 -18.75 -1.42
N TRP A 144 8.99 -19.82 -0.63
CA TRP A 144 9.93 -19.81 0.49
C TRP A 144 11.38 -19.60 0.05
N CYS A 145 11.78 -20.17 -1.09
CA CYS A 145 13.09 -19.85 -1.68
C CYS A 145 13.20 -18.39 -2.06
N GLY A 146 12.18 -17.79 -2.69
CA GLY A 146 12.13 -16.38 -3.03
C GLY A 146 12.18 -15.49 -1.79
N VAL A 147 11.42 -15.81 -0.75
CA VAL A 147 11.45 -15.13 0.56
C VAL A 147 12.85 -15.18 1.17
N GLY A 148 13.50 -16.35 1.18
CA GLY A 148 14.87 -16.51 1.70
C GLY A 148 15.88 -15.62 0.96
N ILE A 149 15.85 -15.60 -0.37
CA ILE A 149 16.72 -14.75 -1.20
C ILE A 149 16.44 -13.27 -0.93
N ALA A 150 15.17 -12.87 -0.86
CA ALA A 150 14.77 -11.49 -0.60
C ALA A 150 15.26 -11.01 0.79
N VAL A 151 15.09 -11.84 1.82
CA VAL A 151 15.56 -11.52 3.19
C VAL A 151 17.08 -11.39 3.24
N VAL A 152 17.82 -12.30 2.59
CA VAL A 152 19.29 -12.21 2.52
C VAL A 152 19.72 -10.95 1.76
N GLY A 153 19.10 -10.65 0.62
CA GLY A 153 19.41 -9.45 -0.15
C GLY A 153 19.14 -8.16 0.63
N LEU A 154 18.00 -8.09 1.32
CA LEU A 154 17.65 -6.96 2.18
C LEU A 154 18.60 -6.85 3.37
N TYR A 155 18.97 -7.97 4.00
CA TYR A 155 19.96 -7.99 5.09
C TYR A 155 21.30 -7.41 4.65
N LEU A 156 21.84 -7.90 3.52
CA LEU A 156 23.10 -7.41 2.97
C LEU A 156 23.05 -5.92 2.64
N LEU A 157 21.91 -5.42 2.16
CA LEU A 157 21.72 -4.01 1.84
C LEU A 157 21.75 -3.12 3.09
N CYS A 158 21.22 -3.60 4.21
CA CYS A 158 20.97 -2.78 5.39
C CYS A 158 22.04 -2.89 6.48
N MET A 159 22.86 -3.95 6.50
CA MET A 159 23.85 -4.18 7.54
C MET A 159 25.16 -3.40 7.36
N THR A 160 25.30 -2.64 6.27
CA THR A 160 26.54 -1.90 5.98
C THR A 160 26.71 -0.61 6.80
N GLU A 161 25.69 -0.12 7.50
CA GLU A 161 25.74 1.25 8.05
C GLU A 161 25.68 1.38 9.58
N SER A 162 25.27 0.37 10.34
CA SER A 162 25.20 0.51 11.81
C SER A 162 25.09 -0.82 12.52
N GLY A 163 25.86 -0.99 13.59
CA GLY A 163 25.81 -2.18 14.46
C GLY A 163 24.40 -2.52 14.94
N PHE A 164 24.20 -3.78 15.32
CA PHE A 164 22.92 -4.36 15.71
C PHE A 164 22.41 -3.73 17.02
N SER A 165 21.79 -2.55 16.95
CA SER A 165 21.02 -1.98 18.07
C SER A 165 19.57 -1.85 17.67
N ILE A 166 18.68 -2.46 18.47
CA ILE A 166 17.23 -2.30 18.30
C ILE A 166 16.82 -0.93 18.85
N GLN A 167 16.33 -0.08 18.00
CA GLN A 167 15.83 1.25 18.34
C GLN A 167 14.30 1.25 18.49
N LYS A 168 13.76 2.28 19.13
CA LYS A 168 12.29 2.44 19.23
C LYS A 168 11.60 2.45 17.87
N GLY A 169 12.23 3.06 16.86
CA GLY A 169 11.74 3.06 15.48
C GLY A 169 11.60 1.67 14.88
N ASP A 170 12.53 0.76 15.18
CA ASP A 170 12.49 -0.60 14.64
C ASP A 170 11.26 -1.37 15.11
N LEU A 171 10.86 -1.21 16.39
CA LEU A 171 9.65 -1.83 16.93
C LEU A 171 8.39 -1.31 16.22
N LEU A 172 8.31 0.01 15.99
CA LEU A 172 7.19 0.60 15.26
C LEU A 172 7.12 0.07 13.82
N LEU A 173 8.28 -0.09 13.16
CA LEU A 173 8.36 -0.65 11.81
C LEU A 173 8.04 -2.14 11.75
N MET A 174 8.37 -2.93 12.77
CA MET A 174 7.96 -4.33 12.88
C MET A 174 6.42 -4.44 13.01
N LEU A 175 5.81 -3.61 13.85
CA LEU A 175 4.35 -3.53 13.96
C LEU A 175 3.73 -3.06 12.63
N CYS A 176 4.34 -2.09 11.98
CA CYS A 176 3.94 -1.63 10.64
C CYS A 176 3.95 -2.79 9.64
N ALA A 177 5.03 -3.60 9.58
CA ALA A 177 5.13 -4.75 8.68
C ALA A 177 4.02 -5.78 8.94
N LEU A 178 3.66 -6.02 10.21
CA LEU A 178 2.55 -6.89 10.57
C LEU A 178 1.21 -6.34 10.05
N VAL A 179 0.94 -5.04 10.26
CA VAL A 179 -0.31 -4.40 9.81
C VAL A 179 -0.38 -4.32 8.29
N PHE A 180 0.73 -4.04 7.60
CA PHE A 180 0.77 -4.12 6.13
C PHE A 180 0.52 -5.54 5.62
N SER A 181 0.99 -6.56 6.32
CA SER A 181 0.68 -7.94 5.98
C SER A 181 -0.81 -8.23 6.05
N MET A 182 -1.48 -7.73 7.10
CA MET A 182 -2.95 -7.82 7.20
C MET A 182 -3.64 -7.04 6.08
N HIS A 183 -3.16 -5.84 5.77
CA HIS A 183 -3.67 -5.02 4.67
C HIS A 183 -3.61 -5.73 3.31
N ILE A 184 -2.47 -6.38 2.99
CA ILE A 184 -2.30 -7.17 1.77
C ILE A 184 -3.32 -8.32 1.71
N LEU A 185 -3.55 -9.03 2.83
CA LEU A 185 -4.52 -10.13 2.90
C LEU A 185 -5.98 -9.64 2.75
N VAL A 186 -6.29 -8.46 3.28
CA VAL A 186 -7.61 -7.82 3.11
C VAL A 186 -7.82 -7.38 1.67
N ILE A 187 -6.81 -6.80 1.02
CA ILE A 187 -6.85 -6.50 -0.42
C ILE A 187 -7.12 -7.78 -1.22
N ASP A 188 -6.40 -8.88 -0.94
CA ASP A 188 -6.57 -10.15 -1.62
C ASP A 188 -8.00 -10.71 -1.49
N TYR A 189 -8.63 -10.51 -0.34
CA TYR A 189 -10.01 -10.94 -0.11
C TYR A 189 -11.04 -10.11 -0.88
N PHE A 190 -10.85 -8.78 -0.97
CA PHE A 190 -11.83 -7.88 -1.56
C PHE A 190 -11.58 -7.60 -3.04
N SER A 191 -10.33 -7.55 -3.51
CA SER A 191 -9.99 -7.13 -4.88
C SER A 191 -10.63 -7.98 -6.00
N PRO A 192 -10.91 -9.28 -5.83
CA PRO A 192 -11.65 -10.03 -6.83
C PRO A 192 -13.14 -9.67 -6.91
N LYS A 193 -13.70 -9.08 -5.85
CA LYS A 193 -15.14 -8.85 -5.68
C LYS A 193 -15.57 -7.44 -6.05
N VAL A 194 -14.61 -6.50 -6.17
CA VAL A 194 -14.89 -5.07 -6.35
C VAL A 194 -13.91 -4.42 -7.32
N ASP A 195 -14.26 -3.21 -7.78
CA ASP A 195 -13.34 -2.38 -8.56
C ASP A 195 -12.17 -1.90 -7.70
N GLY A 196 -10.95 -2.36 -8.04
CA GLY A 196 -9.74 -2.07 -7.26
C GLY A 196 -9.41 -0.58 -7.22
N VAL A 197 -9.66 0.18 -8.30
CA VAL A 197 -9.36 1.62 -8.33
C VAL A 197 -10.33 2.40 -7.44
N LYS A 198 -11.61 2.03 -7.44
CA LYS A 198 -12.61 2.61 -6.52
C LYS A 198 -12.30 2.24 -5.07
N MET A 199 -11.87 1.00 -4.81
CA MET A 199 -11.45 0.57 -3.48
C MET A 199 -10.22 1.35 -3.00
N SER A 200 -9.22 1.60 -3.86
CA SER A 200 -8.07 2.46 -3.56
C SER A 200 -8.48 3.88 -3.20
N CYS A 201 -9.42 4.46 -3.93
CA CYS A 201 -9.92 5.81 -3.66
C CYS A 201 -10.55 5.90 -2.26
N ILE A 202 -11.43 4.95 -1.91
CA ILE A 202 -12.09 4.92 -0.59
C ILE A 202 -11.05 4.73 0.53
N GLN A 203 -10.07 3.80 0.36
CA GLN A 203 -9.04 3.59 1.38
C GLN A 203 -8.19 4.83 1.62
N PHE A 204 -7.86 5.61 0.58
CA PHE A 204 -7.07 6.83 0.76
C PHE A 204 -7.86 7.94 1.44
N PHE A 205 -9.12 8.14 1.09
CA PHE A 205 -9.95 9.09 1.83
C PHE A 205 -10.14 8.66 3.28
N THR A 206 -10.36 7.38 3.56
CA THR A 206 -10.46 6.86 4.93
C THR A 206 -9.17 7.07 5.70
N CYS A 207 -8.02 6.71 5.13
CA CYS A 207 -6.71 6.92 5.75
C CYS A 207 -6.42 8.42 5.96
N GLY A 208 -6.69 9.26 4.95
CA GLY A 208 -6.48 10.71 5.01
C GLY A 208 -7.32 11.38 6.07
N ILE A 209 -8.60 11.02 6.19
CA ILE A 209 -9.51 11.56 7.21
C ILE A 209 -9.07 11.12 8.62
N LEU A 210 -8.77 9.84 8.82
CA LEU A 210 -8.33 9.34 10.13
C LEU A 210 -6.97 9.94 10.54
N SER A 211 -6.02 10.04 9.63
CA SER A 211 -4.74 10.74 9.89
C SER A 211 -4.96 12.24 10.12
N GLY A 212 -5.93 12.85 9.43
CA GLY A 212 -6.32 14.25 9.65
C GLY A 212 -6.87 14.49 11.05
N VAL A 213 -7.66 13.56 11.58
CA VAL A 213 -8.09 13.62 13.00
C VAL A 213 -6.87 13.57 13.93
N GLY A 214 -5.93 12.64 13.70
CA GLY A 214 -4.68 12.58 14.46
C GLY A 214 -3.87 13.87 14.38
N MET A 215 -3.77 14.46 13.18
CA MET A 215 -3.09 15.74 12.93
C MET A 215 -3.68 16.87 13.80
N PHE A 216 -5.00 17.04 13.80
CA PHE A 216 -5.65 18.11 14.58
C PHE A 216 -5.56 17.89 16.09
N LEU A 217 -5.44 16.63 16.56
CA LEU A 217 -5.37 16.30 17.97
C LEU A 217 -3.94 16.39 18.55
N THR A 218 -2.91 16.14 17.74
CA THR A 218 -1.53 15.96 18.25
C THR A 218 -0.50 16.87 17.59
N GLU A 219 -0.79 17.36 16.40
CA GLU A 219 0.10 18.22 15.62
C GLU A 219 -0.64 19.52 15.33
N HIS A 220 0.07 20.63 15.30
CA HIS A 220 -0.50 21.94 14.94
C HIS A 220 0.23 22.49 13.70
N PRO A 221 0.05 21.82 12.52
CA PRO A 221 0.80 22.16 11.33
C PRO A 221 0.45 23.57 10.86
N GLN A 222 1.48 24.33 10.46
CA GLN A 222 1.28 25.60 9.75
C GLN A 222 1.23 25.33 8.25
N MET A 223 0.47 26.14 7.52
CA MET A 223 0.37 26.01 6.07
C MET A 223 1.73 26.23 5.39
N SER A 224 2.61 27.07 5.96
CA SER A 224 3.98 27.28 5.51
C SER A 224 4.79 26.01 5.49
N ASP A 225 4.64 25.15 6.52
CA ASP A 225 5.42 23.92 6.67
C ASP A 225 4.93 22.84 5.68
N ILE A 226 3.61 22.76 5.49
CA ILE A 226 3.02 21.90 4.46
C ILE A 226 3.49 22.32 3.06
N LEU A 227 3.52 23.63 2.79
CA LEU A 227 4.01 24.15 1.52
C LEU A 227 5.52 23.94 1.35
N ALA A 228 6.32 24.03 2.42
CA ALA A 228 7.74 23.72 2.36
C ALA A 228 7.98 22.24 2.00
N ALA A 229 7.11 21.32 2.47
CA ALA A 229 7.15 19.90 2.16
C ALA A 229 6.43 19.51 0.84
N TRP A 230 6.11 20.47 -0.05
CA TRP A 230 5.27 20.22 -1.24
C TRP A 230 5.78 19.11 -2.13
N MET A 231 7.10 19.04 -2.39
CA MET A 231 7.69 18.05 -3.29
C MET A 231 7.57 16.61 -2.74
N PRO A 232 8.02 16.30 -1.50
CA PRO A 232 7.85 14.97 -0.93
C PRO A 232 6.38 14.59 -0.74
N ILE A 233 5.51 15.52 -0.36
CA ILE A 233 4.07 15.27 -0.22
C ILE A 233 3.45 14.96 -1.58
N LEU A 234 3.76 15.73 -2.62
CA LEU A 234 3.21 15.52 -3.96
C LEU A 234 3.66 14.19 -4.56
N TYR A 235 4.96 13.85 -4.42
CA TYR A 235 5.46 12.56 -4.84
C TYR A 235 4.74 11.41 -4.10
N ALA A 236 4.65 11.49 -2.79
CA ALA A 236 3.98 10.48 -1.97
C ALA A 236 2.48 10.38 -2.28
N GLY A 237 1.78 11.50 -2.51
CA GLY A 237 0.36 11.53 -2.83
C GLY A 237 0.05 11.01 -4.24
N VAL A 238 0.75 11.52 -5.26
CA VAL A 238 0.47 11.18 -6.66
C VAL A 238 1.08 9.83 -7.02
N MET A 239 2.41 9.68 -6.84
CA MET A 239 3.11 8.50 -7.30
C MET A 239 2.92 7.31 -6.37
N SER A 240 3.11 7.49 -5.06
CA SER A 240 2.97 6.38 -4.10
C SER A 240 1.50 6.02 -3.87
N CYS A 241 0.65 6.96 -3.47
CA CYS A 241 -0.76 6.67 -3.20
C CYS A 241 -1.57 6.50 -4.50
N GLY A 242 -1.50 7.44 -5.43
CA GLY A 242 -2.31 7.39 -6.66
C GLY A 242 -1.90 6.24 -7.57
N VAL A 243 -0.64 6.18 -7.98
CA VAL A 243 -0.17 5.22 -8.99
C VAL A 243 0.19 3.88 -8.36
N ALA A 244 1.13 3.82 -7.39
CA ALA A 244 1.69 2.57 -6.92
C ALA A 244 0.67 1.67 -6.22
N TYR A 245 -0.15 2.19 -5.30
CA TYR A 245 -1.20 1.38 -4.66
C TYR A 245 -2.26 0.90 -5.64
N THR A 246 -2.61 1.70 -6.65
CA THR A 246 -3.52 1.25 -7.70
C THR A 246 -2.90 0.13 -8.52
N LEU A 247 -1.62 0.27 -8.90
CA LEU A 247 -0.87 -0.78 -9.58
C LEU A 247 -0.74 -2.04 -8.72
N GLN A 248 -0.56 -1.91 -7.40
CA GLN A 248 -0.55 -3.05 -6.48
C GLN A 248 -1.87 -3.80 -6.52
N ILE A 249 -3.00 -3.12 -6.37
CA ILE A 249 -4.32 -3.76 -6.37
C ILE A 249 -4.59 -4.46 -7.71
N VAL A 250 -4.27 -3.81 -8.82
CA VAL A 250 -4.42 -4.39 -10.17
C VAL A 250 -3.43 -5.55 -10.37
N GLY A 251 -2.18 -5.37 -9.99
CA GLY A 251 -1.11 -6.37 -10.14
C GLY A 251 -1.30 -7.59 -9.23
N GLN A 252 -1.87 -7.41 -8.05
CA GLN A 252 -2.13 -8.47 -7.09
C GLN A 252 -3.35 -9.34 -7.49
N LYS A 253 -4.28 -8.79 -8.29
CA LYS A 253 -5.50 -9.50 -8.70
C LYS A 253 -5.16 -10.78 -9.46
N GLY A 254 -5.65 -11.92 -8.95
CA GLY A 254 -5.40 -13.25 -9.55
C GLY A 254 -4.02 -13.84 -9.26
N LEU A 255 -3.19 -13.21 -8.42
CA LEU A 255 -1.96 -13.77 -7.90
C LEU A 255 -2.13 -14.24 -6.45
N ASN A 256 -1.29 -15.20 -6.04
CA ASN A 256 -1.20 -15.55 -4.62
C ASN A 256 -0.59 -14.36 -3.85
N PRO A 257 -1.18 -13.92 -2.70
CA PRO A 257 -0.67 -12.79 -1.91
C PRO A 257 0.80 -12.91 -1.53
N ALA A 258 1.27 -14.12 -1.26
CA ALA A 258 2.66 -14.39 -0.97
C ALA A 258 3.59 -14.14 -2.18
N VAL A 259 3.09 -14.28 -3.42
CA VAL A 259 3.83 -13.91 -4.64
C VAL A 259 3.81 -12.41 -4.85
N ALA A 260 2.69 -11.77 -4.49
CA ALA A 260 2.54 -10.33 -4.64
C ALA A 260 3.34 -9.54 -3.58
N SER A 261 3.71 -10.16 -2.45
CA SER A 261 4.51 -9.54 -1.39
C SER A 261 6.03 -9.63 -1.63
N VAL A 262 6.49 -10.54 -2.48
CA VAL A 262 7.91 -10.71 -2.87
C VAL A 262 8.26 -9.83 -4.06
#